data_6841d711dd4f94dee191c218ae654df6
#
_entry.id   6841d711dd4f94dee191c218ae654df6
#
_cell.length_a   1.000
_cell.length_b   1.000
_cell.length_c   1.000
_cell.angle_alpha   90.00
_cell.angle_beta   90.00
_cell.angle_gamma   90.00
#
_symmetry.space_group_name_H-M   'P 1'
#
loop_
_entity.id
_entity.type
_entity.pdbx_description
1 polymer ?
#
loop_
_entity_poly.entity_id
_entity_poly.type
_entity_poly.pdbx_seq_one_letter_code
_entity_poly.pdbx_strand_id
1 'polypeptide(L)'
;MSYKYILLIAGLLLSGFTRTYAAVGDEDWRERATHLIYSPRYFGPNALPIPTLHSASVSNRWEVEFRGEYHHYTGDKTKNWYGRLYIPLVNNRVAVEVTCTYETEYTLTPETRDERFAAGLKNFDQILGDVTIGTHYQILRSEKWLDIVGRMYIRTATGQRLAEARFTDAAGYWFDLTFGKTIAKNKSGTASLRLHGMAGFYCWMTNSMVHRQDDAYTYGIGVTGKYRNLSIQTDYAGYTGYENNGDRPRVLRTNLSYELKKNILSFKYSHGMRDNLYDSYSLGYIRCF
;
A
#
# COMPACT_ATOMS: atom_id res chain seq x y z
N MET A 1 21.01 18.92 1.60
CA MET A 1 20.57 18.80 0.20
C MET A 1 19.81 20.07 -0.18
N SER A 2 20.16 20.75 -1.27
CA SER A 2 19.53 22.03 -1.64
C SER A 2 18.06 21.82 -2.01
N TYR A 3 17.17 22.70 -1.54
CA TYR A 3 15.71 22.73 -1.86
C TYR A 3 15.43 22.62 -3.37
N LYS A 4 16.37 23.03 -4.22
CA LYS A 4 16.26 22.93 -5.68
C LYS A 4 16.10 21.51 -6.21
N TYR A 5 16.72 20.49 -5.58
CA TYR A 5 16.57 19.09 -5.98
C TYR A 5 15.25 18.49 -5.52
N ILE A 6 14.68 18.99 -4.44
CA ILE A 6 13.38 18.56 -3.91
C ILE A 6 12.27 19.02 -4.85
N LEU A 7 12.32 20.28 -5.29
CA LEU A 7 11.38 20.83 -6.27
C LEU A 7 11.50 20.16 -7.63
N LEU A 8 12.70 19.74 -8.03
CA LEU A 8 12.92 19.04 -9.31
C LEU A 8 12.33 17.62 -9.28
N ILE A 9 12.49 16.89 -8.17
CA ILE A 9 11.92 15.53 -8.00
C ILE A 9 10.39 15.61 -7.86
N ALA A 10 9.88 16.57 -7.10
CA ALA A 10 8.44 16.81 -7.01
C ALA A 10 7.85 17.25 -8.36
N GLY A 11 8.56 18.09 -9.12
CA GLY A 11 8.18 18.50 -10.46
C GLY A 11 8.19 17.35 -11.47
N LEU A 12 9.16 16.43 -11.40
CA LEU A 12 9.22 15.23 -12.25
C LEU A 12 8.12 14.22 -11.89
N LEU A 13 7.78 14.08 -10.64
CA LEU A 13 6.64 13.26 -10.21
C LEU A 13 5.31 13.88 -10.66
N LEU A 14 5.19 15.20 -10.68
CA LEU A 14 3.97 15.91 -11.09
C LEU A 14 3.86 16.10 -12.63
N SER A 15 4.96 16.19 -13.36
CA SER A 15 4.93 16.38 -14.83
C SER A 15 4.51 15.14 -15.62
N GLY A 16 4.52 13.96 -15.01
CA GLY A 16 3.94 12.74 -15.57
C GLY A 16 2.40 12.74 -15.62
N PHE A 17 1.73 13.70 -14.97
CA PHE A 17 0.28 13.69 -14.72
C PHE A 17 -0.59 14.40 -15.77
N THR A 18 -0.05 14.89 -16.90
CA THR A 18 -0.82 15.72 -17.82
C THR A 18 -1.39 15.00 -19.05
N ARG A 19 -1.59 13.69 -19.04
CA ARG A 19 -2.42 13.04 -20.05
C ARG A 19 -3.74 12.58 -19.44
N THR A 20 -4.71 13.46 -19.39
CA THR A 20 -6.13 13.10 -19.28
C THR A 20 -6.54 12.37 -20.55
N TYR A 21 -6.50 11.05 -20.53
CA TYR A 21 -7.21 10.28 -21.53
C TYR A 21 -8.69 10.34 -21.16
N ALA A 22 -9.47 11.10 -21.95
CA ALA A 22 -10.90 10.94 -21.93
C ALA A 22 -11.21 9.49 -22.25
N ALA A 23 -11.97 8.81 -21.39
CA ALA A 23 -12.46 7.47 -21.65
C ALA A 23 -13.16 7.52 -23.01
N VAL A 24 -12.75 6.64 -23.91
CA VAL A 24 -13.45 6.43 -25.19
C VAL A 24 -14.90 6.13 -24.86
N GLY A 25 -15.81 6.92 -25.43
CA GLY A 25 -17.22 6.91 -25.09
C GLY A 25 -17.85 5.55 -25.36
N ASP A 26 -18.13 4.86 -24.31
CA ASP A 26 -19.07 3.76 -24.26
C ASP A 26 -20.14 4.17 -23.23
N GLU A 27 -21.36 4.47 -23.69
CA GLU A 27 -22.47 4.83 -22.79
C GLU A 27 -22.75 3.72 -21.78
N ASP A 28 -22.36 2.50 -22.09
CA ASP A 28 -22.50 1.29 -21.28
C ASP A 28 -21.57 1.24 -20.03
N TRP A 29 -20.44 1.97 -19.99
CA TRP A 29 -19.52 1.93 -18.82
C TRP A 29 -20.13 2.56 -17.55
N ARG A 30 -20.95 3.59 -17.71
CA ARG A 30 -21.61 4.27 -16.59
C ARG A 30 -22.67 3.37 -15.95
N GLU A 31 -23.41 2.65 -16.77
CA GLU A 31 -24.40 1.67 -16.30
C GLU A 31 -23.68 0.53 -15.56
N ARG A 32 -22.62 -0.03 -16.13
CA ARG A 32 -21.80 -1.06 -15.48
C ARG A 32 -21.18 -0.58 -14.18
N ALA A 33 -20.67 0.66 -14.14
CA ALA A 33 -20.10 1.23 -12.93
C ALA A 33 -21.07 1.29 -11.75
N THR A 34 -22.38 1.35 -12.00
CA THR A 34 -23.41 1.30 -10.95
C THR A 34 -23.53 -0.07 -10.28
N HIS A 35 -23.04 -1.13 -10.92
CA HIS A 35 -23.05 -2.49 -10.40
C HIS A 35 -21.75 -2.88 -9.70
N LEU A 36 -20.71 -2.03 -9.74
CA LEU A 36 -19.44 -2.31 -9.07
C LEU A 36 -19.61 -2.39 -7.56
N ILE A 37 -19.04 -3.44 -6.98
CA ILE A 37 -19.00 -3.64 -5.53
C ILE A 37 -17.66 -3.12 -5.01
N TYR A 38 -17.67 -2.02 -4.29
CA TYR A 38 -16.47 -1.30 -3.82
C TYR A 38 -15.81 -2.03 -2.65
N SER A 39 -15.28 -3.22 -2.89
CA SER A 39 -14.57 -4.02 -1.91
C SER A 39 -13.32 -4.69 -2.49
N PRO A 40 -12.37 -5.12 -1.64
CA PRO A 40 -11.12 -5.74 -2.09
C PRO A 40 -11.28 -6.98 -2.97
N ARG A 41 -12.38 -7.70 -2.82
CA ARG A 41 -12.67 -8.89 -3.61
C ARG A 41 -12.93 -8.57 -5.08
N TYR A 42 -13.58 -7.45 -5.35
CA TYR A 42 -14.12 -7.13 -6.68
C TYR A 42 -13.28 -6.13 -7.46
N PHE A 43 -12.17 -5.66 -6.87
CA PHE A 43 -11.23 -4.74 -7.53
C PHE A 43 -9.86 -5.35 -7.75
N GLY A 44 -9.03 -4.67 -8.52
CA GLY A 44 -7.64 -5.01 -8.73
C GLY A 44 -6.80 -4.96 -7.44
N PRO A 45 -5.57 -5.49 -7.47
CA PRO A 45 -4.76 -5.70 -6.26
C PRO A 45 -4.38 -4.39 -5.53
N ASN A 46 -4.43 -3.26 -6.23
CA ASN A 46 -3.96 -1.96 -5.73
C ASN A 46 -5.08 -1.00 -5.32
N ALA A 47 -6.36 -1.35 -5.53
CA ALA A 47 -7.47 -0.43 -5.33
C ALA A 47 -7.76 -0.10 -3.86
N LEU A 48 -7.82 -1.11 -3.03
CA LEU A 48 -8.16 -1.03 -1.59
C LEU A 48 -7.06 -1.73 -0.78
N PRO A 49 -5.87 -1.09 -0.65
CA PRO A 49 -4.69 -1.74 -0.10
C PRO A 49 -4.86 -2.08 1.38
N ILE A 50 -4.39 -3.27 1.77
CA ILE A 50 -4.27 -3.63 3.19
C ILE A 50 -3.13 -2.82 3.80
N PRO A 51 -3.37 -2.01 4.85
CA PRO A 51 -2.36 -1.19 5.50
C PRO A 51 -1.09 -1.98 5.84
N THR A 52 0.06 -1.39 5.55
CA THR A 52 1.36 -2.04 5.80
C THR A 52 1.72 -1.96 7.28
N LEU A 53 2.14 -3.09 7.87
CA LEU A 53 2.65 -3.12 9.23
C LEU A 53 4.08 -2.56 9.25
N HIS A 54 4.30 -1.51 10.03
CA HIS A 54 5.60 -0.88 10.24
C HIS A 54 6.24 -1.30 11.57
N SER A 55 7.53 -1.00 11.72
CA SER A 55 8.30 -1.39 12.91
C SER A 55 8.05 -0.53 14.15
N ALA A 56 7.03 0.34 14.17
CA ALA A 56 6.72 1.29 15.24
C ALA A 56 7.89 2.24 15.57
N SER A 57 8.62 2.67 14.56
CA SER A 57 9.74 3.60 14.72
C SER A 57 9.79 4.57 13.55
N VAL A 58 9.73 5.85 13.84
CA VAL A 58 9.91 6.91 12.83
C VAL A 58 11.40 7.04 12.52
N SER A 59 11.75 6.95 11.24
CA SER A 59 13.13 7.09 10.73
C SER A 59 13.51 8.56 10.59
N ASN A 60 14.81 8.86 10.77
CA ASN A 60 15.38 10.20 10.48
C ASN A 60 15.94 10.32 9.06
N ARG A 61 15.90 9.24 8.29
CA ARG A 61 16.46 9.22 6.93
C ARG A 61 15.35 9.56 5.93
N TRP A 62 15.68 10.39 4.97
CA TRP A 62 14.89 10.50 3.77
C TRP A 62 15.03 9.21 2.97
N GLU A 63 13.93 8.73 2.44
CA GLU A 63 13.91 7.51 1.65
C GLU A 63 13.13 7.75 0.36
N VAL A 64 13.73 7.32 -0.75
CA VAL A 64 13.05 7.21 -2.04
C VAL A 64 13.08 5.74 -2.43
N GLU A 65 11.91 5.15 -2.57
CA GLU A 65 11.73 3.75 -2.98
C GLU A 65 11.11 3.67 -4.36
N PHE A 66 11.63 2.74 -5.14
CA PHE A 66 11.06 2.32 -6.39
C PHE A 66 11.00 0.80 -6.42
N ARG A 67 9.84 0.23 -6.82
CA ARG A 67 9.60 -1.20 -6.74
C ARG A 67 8.79 -1.67 -7.94
N GLY A 68 9.25 -2.73 -8.60
CA GLY A 68 8.45 -3.48 -9.60
C GLY A 68 7.66 -4.57 -8.90
N GLU A 69 6.40 -4.72 -9.23
CA GLU A 69 5.48 -5.67 -8.60
C GLU A 69 4.74 -6.49 -9.65
N TYR A 70 4.56 -7.76 -9.33
CA TYR A 70 3.72 -8.70 -10.08
C TYR A 70 2.72 -9.34 -9.13
N HIS A 71 1.45 -9.20 -9.47
CA HIS A 71 0.33 -9.78 -8.73
C HIS A 71 -0.30 -10.87 -9.58
N HIS A 72 -0.48 -12.03 -8.99
CA HIS A 72 -1.07 -13.20 -9.64
C HIS A 72 -2.23 -13.72 -8.81
N TYR A 73 -3.38 -13.79 -9.43
CA TYR A 73 -4.58 -14.50 -9.00
C TYR A 73 -5.08 -15.33 -10.17
N THR A 74 -5.81 -16.41 -9.95
CA THR A 74 -6.28 -17.30 -11.04
C THR A 74 -7.04 -16.54 -12.13
N GLY A 75 -7.80 -15.52 -11.76
CA GLY A 75 -8.60 -14.70 -12.68
C GLY A 75 -7.99 -13.36 -13.05
N ASP A 76 -6.86 -12.95 -12.44
CA ASP A 76 -6.25 -11.63 -12.64
C ASP A 76 -4.73 -11.71 -12.55
N LYS A 77 -4.05 -11.17 -13.55
CA LYS A 77 -2.59 -10.96 -13.55
C LYS A 77 -2.31 -9.49 -13.79
N THR A 78 -1.61 -8.86 -12.85
CA THR A 78 -1.33 -7.42 -12.89
C THR A 78 0.16 -7.17 -12.69
N LYS A 79 0.72 -6.24 -13.46
CA LYS A 79 2.08 -5.71 -13.26
C LYS A 79 2.01 -4.21 -13.01
N ASN A 80 2.80 -3.75 -12.07
CA ASN A 80 2.90 -2.33 -11.76
C ASN A 80 4.27 -1.91 -11.24
N TRP A 81 4.47 -0.61 -11.27
CA TRP A 81 5.52 0.08 -10.54
C TRP A 81 4.91 0.75 -9.31
N TYR A 82 5.66 0.73 -8.23
CA TYR A 82 5.32 1.41 -6.98
C TYR A 82 6.42 2.41 -6.63
N GLY A 83 6.03 3.62 -6.27
CA GLY A 83 6.91 4.67 -5.80
C GLY A 83 6.55 5.12 -4.39
N ARG A 84 7.57 5.38 -3.55
CA ARG A 84 7.40 5.93 -2.21
C ARG A 84 8.45 6.99 -1.92
N LEU A 85 8.01 8.09 -1.36
CA LEU A 85 8.85 9.15 -0.81
C LEU A 85 8.55 9.27 0.69
N TYR A 86 9.56 9.10 1.53
CA TYR A 86 9.45 9.25 2.97
C TYR A 86 10.33 10.41 3.45
N ILE A 87 9.73 11.34 4.17
CA ILE A 87 10.32 12.63 4.56
C ILE A 87 10.21 12.79 6.09
N PRO A 88 11.31 12.64 6.85
CA PRO A 88 11.32 13.03 8.26
C PRO A 88 11.25 14.57 8.37
N LEU A 89 10.28 15.08 9.10
CA LEU A 89 10.07 16.52 9.32
C LEU A 89 10.65 16.98 10.65
N VAL A 90 10.44 16.21 11.71
CA VAL A 90 10.94 16.50 13.05
C VAL A 90 11.72 15.29 13.53
N ASN A 91 12.94 15.52 13.99
CA ASN A 91 13.89 14.48 14.38
C ASN A 91 13.25 13.33 15.17
N ASN A 92 13.18 12.15 14.57
CA ASN A 92 12.63 10.91 15.13
C ASN A 92 11.18 10.99 15.65
N ARG A 93 10.43 12.06 15.35
CA ARG A 93 9.07 12.23 15.87
C ARG A 93 8.00 12.28 14.81
N VAL A 94 8.24 13.01 13.74
CA VAL A 94 7.23 13.21 12.68
C VAL A 94 7.84 12.92 11.33
N ALA A 95 7.11 12.20 10.51
CA ALA A 95 7.46 12.02 9.10
C ALA A 95 6.21 12.06 8.24
N VAL A 96 6.39 12.40 6.98
CA VAL A 96 5.37 12.31 5.93
C VAL A 96 5.81 11.29 4.91
N GLU A 97 4.85 10.54 4.40
CA GLU A 97 5.04 9.53 3.36
C GLU A 97 4.09 9.81 2.20
N VAL A 98 4.59 9.74 0.99
CA VAL A 98 3.77 9.82 -0.22
C VAL A 98 4.02 8.57 -1.04
N THR A 99 2.95 7.89 -1.45
CA THR A 99 3.04 6.69 -2.29
C THR A 99 2.14 6.79 -3.50
N CYS A 100 2.54 6.13 -4.56
CA CYS A 100 1.75 6.01 -5.77
C CYS A 100 2.05 4.68 -6.46
N THR A 101 1.03 4.07 -7.01
CA THR A 101 1.14 2.86 -7.85
C THR A 101 0.84 3.25 -9.30
N TYR A 102 1.53 2.59 -10.21
CA TYR A 102 1.41 2.81 -11.64
C TYR A 102 1.33 1.45 -12.35
N GLU A 103 0.11 1.02 -12.70
CA GLU A 103 -0.10 -0.23 -13.40
C GLU A 103 0.33 -0.11 -14.86
N THR A 104 1.04 -1.12 -15.35
CA THR A 104 1.53 -1.18 -16.72
C THR A 104 0.74 -2.16 -17.58
N GLU A 105 0.22 -3.20 -16.96
CA GLU A 105 -0.63 -4.18 -17.65
C GLU A 105 -1.52 -4.93 -16.65
N TYR A 106 -2.68 -5.36 -17.12
CA TYR A 106 -3.47 -6.39 -16.45
C TYR A 106 -4.15 -7.30 -17.47
N THR A 107 -4.51 -8.51 -17.02
CA THR A 107 -5.30 -9.47 -17.79
C THR A 107 -6.29 -10.17 -16.86
N LEU A 108 -7.58 -10.10 -17.20
CA LEU A 108 -8.67 -10.79 -16.50
C LEU A 108 -9.13 -12.01 -17.32
N THR A 109 -9.60 -13.05 -16.61
CA THR A 109 -10.41 -14.08 -17.27
C THR A 109 -11.85 -13.57 -17.49
N PRO A 110 -12.61 -14.13 -18.43
CA PRO A 110 -14.00 -13.75 -18.62
C PRO A 110 -14.84 -13.88 -17.35
N GLU A 111 -14.62 -14.95 -16.58
CA GLU A 111 -15.35 -15.21 -15.34
C GLU A 111 -15.06 -14.13 -14.28
N THR A 112 -13.79 -13.72 -14.12
CA THR A 112 -13.43 -12.68 -13.17
C THR A 112 -13.91 -11.31 -13.61
N ARG A 113 -13.87 -11.02 -14.92
CA ARG A 113 -14.46 -9.79 -15.47
C ARG A 113 -15.95 -9.71 -15.13
N ASP A 114 -16.69 -10.80 -15.37
CA ASP A 114 -18.13 -10.83 -15.17
C ASP A 114 -18.49 -10.81 -13.67
N GLU A 115 -17.73 -11.51 -12.81
CA GLU A 115 -17.87 -11.44 -11.35
C GLU A 115 -17.68 -10.01 -10.82
N ARG A 116 -16.77 -9.24 -11.41
CA ARG A 116 -16.46 -7.87 -11.01
C ARG A 116 -17.29 -6.81 -11.71
N PHE A 117 -18.12 -7.19 -12.68
CA PHE A 117 -18.81 -6.27 -13.60
C PHE A 117 -17.84 -5.35 -14.36
N ALA A 118 -16.61 -5.79 -14.57
CA ALA A 118 -15.57 -5.00 -15.19
C ALA A 118 -15.79 -4.87 -16.71
N ALA A 119 -15.49 -3.70 -17.29
CA ALA A 119 -15.73 -3.41 -18.71
C ALA A 119 -14.70 -4.05 -19.65
N GLY A 120 -13.54 -4.49 -19.18
CA GLY A 120 -12.44 -4.97 -20.01
C GLY A 120 -11.80 -6.26 -19.51
N LEU A 121 -11.19 -7.02 -20.43
CA LEU A 121 -10.46 -8.25 -20.13
C LEU A 121 -8.95 -8.02 -19.95
N LYS A 122 -8.40 -6.99 -20.57
CA LYS A 122 -6.97 -6.72 -20.58
C LYS A 122 -6.69 -5.27 -20.91
N ASN A 123 -5.58 -4.77 -20.40
CA ASN A 123 -5.03 -3.50 -20.78
C ASN A 123 -3.50 -3.54 -20.69
N PHE A 124 -2.84 -2.91 -21.64
CA PHE A 124 -1.38 -2.75 -21.71
C PHE A 124 -0.99 -1.26 -21.69
N ASP A 125 -1.96 -0.39 -21.52
CA ASP A 125 -1.71 1.04 -21.33
C ASP A 125 -1.37 1.33 -19.86
N GLN A 126 -0.74 2.46 -19.68
CA GLN A 126 -0.34 2.95 -18.37
C GLN A 126 -1.56 3.46 -17.60
N ILE A 127 -1.76 2.93 -16.38
CA ILE A 127 -2.85 3.27 -15.49
C ILE A 127 -2.30 3.90 -14.21
N LEU A 128 -2.60 5.16 -13.98
CA LEU A 128 -2.25 5.81 -12.73
C LEU A 128 -3.17 5.30 -11.61
N GLY A 129 -2.56 4.93 -10.48
CA GLY A 129 -3.26 4.58 -9.26
C GLY A 129 -3.52 5.77 -8.35
N ASP A 130 -4.12 5.47 -7.21
CA ASP A 130 -4.36 6.48 -6.19
C ASP A 130 -3.04 6.94 -5.56
N VAL A 131 -2.90 8.25 -5.39
CA VAL A 131 -1.85 8.83 -4.55
C VAL A 131 -2.28 8.71 -3.10
N THR A 132 -1.38 8.20 -2.26
CA THR A 132 -1.63 8.11 -0.82
C THR A 132 -0.63 9.00 -0.07
N ILE A 133 -1.13 9.79 0.86
CA ILE A 133 -0.33 10.68 1.70
C ILE A 133 -0.51 10.23 3.15
N GLY A 134 0.60 9.90 3.80
CA GLY A 134 0.64 9.43 5.18
C GLY A 134 1.42 10.36 6.10
N THR A 135 0.99 10.43 7.35
CA THR A 135 1.72 11.09 8.44
C THR A 135 2.01 10.07 9.53
N HIS A 136 3.24 10.06 10.01
CA HIS A 136 3.72 9.20 11.10
C HIS A 136 4.08 10.07 12.28
N TYR A 137 3.59 9.74 13.46
CA TYR A 137 3.90 10.44 14.69
C TYR A 137 4.38 9.47 15.77
N GLN A 138 5.63 9.61 16.22
CA GLN A 138 6.19 8.82 17.32
C GLN A 138 5.62 9.28 18.65
N ILE A 139 4.61 8.59 19.14
CA ILE A 139 3.93 8.90 20.41
C ILE A 139 4.84 8.53 21.59
N LEU A 140 5.40 7.32 21.56
CA LEU A 140 6.29 6.80 22.59
C LEU A 140 7.48 6.07 21.97
N ARG A 141 8.67 6.30 22.52
CA ARG A 141 9.87 5.52 22.24
C ARG A 141 10.47 5.11 23.58
N SER A 142 10.53 3.81 23.83
CA SER A 142 10.93 3.30 25.13
C SER A 142 11.63 1.95 25.04
N GLU A 143 12.80 1.85 25.63
CA GLU A 143 13.49 0.56 25.78
C GLU A 143 12.80 -0.37 26.79
N LYS A 144 12.17 0.21 27.81
CA LYS A 144 11.46 -0.58 28.84
C LYS A 144 10.10 -1.07 28.40
N TRP A 145 9.33 -0.17 27.76
CA TRP A 145 7.95 -0.42 27.34
C TRP A 145 7.87 -0.73 25.86
N LEU A 146 6.80 -0.33 25.24
CA LEU A 146 6.58 -0.40 23.79
C LEU A 146 7.01 0.92 23.12
N ASP A 147 7.50 0.83 21.90
CA ASP A 147 7.47 1.97 20.99
C ASP A 147 6.05 2.08 20.42
N ILE A 148 5.52 3.29 20.32
CA ILE A 148 4.18 3.55 19.76
C ILE A 148 4.28 4.64 18.70
N VAL A 149 3.73 4.36 17.52
CA VAL A 149 3.59 5.30 16.42
C VAL A 149 2.12 5.40 16.04
N GLY A 150 1.58 6.61 16.03
CA GLY A 150 0.30 6.91 15.40
C GLY A 150 0.53 7.21 13.92
N ARG A 151 -0.33 6.67 13.05
CA ARG A 151 -0.28 6.93 11.62
C ARG A 151 -1.65 7.33 11.11
N MET A 152 -1.67 8.25 10.16
CA MET A 152 -2.85 8.66 9.44
C MET A 152 -2.52 8.74 7.96
N TYR A 153 -3.36 8.18 7.12
CA TYR A 153 -3.21 8.19 5.68
C TYR A 153 -4.49 8.67 5.01
N ILE A 154 -4.31 9.41 3.94
CA ILE A 154 -5.37 9.82 3.02
C ILE A 154 -5.04 9.23 1.66
N ARG A 155 -5.96 8.48 1.08
CA ARG A 155 -5.94 8.01 -0.29
C ARG A 155 -6.80 8.92 -1.14
N THR A 156 -6.23 9.46 -2.20
CA THR A 156 -6.93 10.34 -3.13
C THR A 156 -7.80 9.53 -4.11
N ALA A 157 -8.72 10.20 -4.80
CA ALA A 157 -9.50 9.63 -5.89
C ALA A 157 -8.82 9.95 -7.24
N THR A 158 -7.53 9.61 -7.38
CA THR A 158 -6.75 9.87 -8.61
C THR A 158 -6.57 8.63 -9.45
N GLY A 159 -6.96 7.47 -8.94
CA GLY A 159 -6.86 6.20 -9.63
C GLY A 159 -7.79 6.14 -10.84
N GLN A 160 -7.28 5.59 -11.92
CA GLN A 160 -7.96 5.51 -13.22
C GLN A 160 -8.64 4.15 -13.40
N ARG A 161 -9.45 4.02 -14.46
CA ARG A 161 -10.04 2.76 -14.91
C ARG A 161 -11.03 2.14 -13.92
N LEU A 162 -11.92 2.98 -13.38
CA LEU A 162 -13.02 2.53 -12.52
C LEU A 162 -13.89 1.47 -13.19
N ALA A 163 -14.33 1.71 -14.43
CA ALA A 163 -15.17 0.76 -15.18
C ALA A 163 -14.52 -0.62 -15.38
N GLU A 164 -13.18 -0.69 -15.34
CA GLU A 164 -12.41 -1.93 -15.43
C GLU A 164 -12.12 -2.54 -14.05
N ALA A 165 -12.73 -2.00 -12.98
CA ALA A 165 -12.53 -2.39 -11.59
C ALA A 165 -11.04 -2.39 -11.17
N ARG A 166 -10.23 -1.41 -11.68
CA ARG A 166 -8.81 -1.31 -11.33
C ARG A 166 -8.60 -0.44 -10.11
N PHE A 167 -9.12 0.80 -10.11
CA PHE A 167 -9.11 1.72 -8.97
C PHE A 167 -10.52 2.25 -8.73
N THR A 168 -10.81 2.65 -7.49
CA THR A 168 -12.18 2.95 -7.06
C THR A 168 -12.67 4.34 -7.46
N ASP A 169 -11.79 5.22 -7.97
CA ASP A 169 -12.11 6.64 -8.19
C ASP A 169 -12.84 7.26 -6.98
N ALA A 170 -12.43 6.84 -5.79
CA ALA A 170 -13.05 7.23 -4.54
C ALA A 170 -11.99 7.44 -3.46
N ALA A 171 -12.15 8.49 -2.70
CA ALA A 171 -11.24 8.79 -1.59
C ALA A 171 -11.39 7.78 -0.44
N GLY A 172 -10.34 7.66 0.34
CA GLY A 172 -10.34 6.86 1.56
C GLY A 172 -9.33 7.38 2.55
N TYR A 173 -9.46 6.97 3.79
CA TYR A 173 -8.47 7.28 4.81
C TYR A 173 -8.37 6.14 5.81
N TRP A 174 -7.20 5.98 6.41
CA TRP A 174 -7.05 5.10 7.56
C TRP A 174 -6.15 5.73 8.60
N PHE A 175 -6.36 5.33 9.82
CA PHE A 175 -5.47 5.65 10.92
C PHE A 175 -5.24 4.41 11.76
N ASP A 176 -4.05 4.29 12.31
CA ASP A 176 -3.70 3.20 13.19
C ASP A 176 -2.67 3.60 14.25
N LEU A 177 -2.64 2.80 15.30
CA LEU A 177 -1.56 2.75 16.26
C LEU A 177 -0.73 1.51 15.96
N THR A 178 0.55 1.73 15.68
CA THR A 178 1.53 0.66 15.55
C THR A 178 2.36 0.57 16.82
N PHE A 179 2.50 -0.65 17.32
CA PHE A 179 3.23 -0.99 18.56
C PHE A 179 4.46 -1.82 18.19
N GLY A 180 5.59 -1.60 18.87
CA GLY A 180 6.80 -2.37 18.63
C GLY A 180 7.64 -2.58 19.88
N LYS A 181 8.23 -3.78 19.99
CA LYS A 181 9.15 -4.13 21.08
C LYS A 181 10.29 -4.99 20.55
N THR A 182 11.53 -4.56 20.82
CA THR A 182 12.69 -5.43 20.62
C THR A 182 12.77 -6.39 21.80
N ILE A 183 12.57 -7.68 21.53
CA ILE A 183 12.50 -8.74 22.55
C ILE A 183 13.83 -9.45 22.75
N ALA A 184 14.70 -9.42 21.76
CA ALA A 184 16.05 -9.96 21.84
C ALA A 184 17.03 -9.10 21.05
N LYS A 185 18.21 -8.89 21.61
CA LYS A 185 19.33 -8.20 20.97
C LYS A 185 20.63 -8.78 21.52
N ASN A 186 21.57 -9.12 20.64
CA ASN A 186 22.87 -9.58 21.08
C ASN A 186 23.73 -8.42 21.64
N LYS A 187 24.78 -8.74 22.42
CA LYS A 187 25.64 -7.74 23.06
C LYS A 187 26.32 -6.79 22.06
N SER A 188 26.67 -7.26 20.87
CA SER A 188 27.27 -6.46 19.81
C SER A 188 26.28 -5.59 19.03
N GLY A 189 24.95 -5.77 19.25
CA GLY A 189 23.90 -5.07 18.52
C GLY A 189 23.74 -5.49 17.06
N THR A 190 24.47 -6.51 16.60
CA THR A 190 24.45 -6.97 15.21
C THR A 190 23.25 -7.86 14.88
N ALA A 191 22.63 -8.45 15.89
CA ALA A 191 21.42 -9.28 15.74
C ALA A 191 20.34 -8.78 16.68
N SER A 192 19.11 -8.73 16.19
CA SER A 192 17.94 -8.38 16.99
C SER A 192 16.67 -9.05 16.48
N LEU A 193 15.73 -9.25 17.40
CA LEU A 193 14.39 -9.72 17.11
C LEU A 193 13.37 -8.72 17.67
N ARG A 194 12.47 -8.24 16.81
CA ARG A 194 11.47 -7.25 17.16
C ARG A 194 10.08 -7.73 16.80
N LEU A 195 9.18 -7.66 17.76
CA LEU A 195 7.74 -7.87 17.56
C LEU A 195 7.06 -6.55 17.30
N HIS A 196 6.03 -6.55 16.45
CA HIS A 196 5.18 -5.41 16.19
C HIS A 196 3.74 -5.82 15.97
N GLY A 197 2.86 -4.89 16.28
CA GLY A 197 1.43 -5.03 16.05
C GLY A 197 0.82 -3.71 15.60
N MET A 198 -0.36 -3.78 15.01
CA MET A 198 -1.11 -2.64 14.51
C MET A 198 -2.59 -2.86 14.81
N ALA A 199 -3.26 -1.78 15.23
CA ALA A 199 -4.71 -1.73 15.34
C ALA A 199 -5.19 -0.35 14.89
N GLY A 200 -6.29 -0.30 14.14
CA GLY A 200 -6.78 0.94 13.61
C GLY A 200 -8.11 0.82 12.87
N PHE A 201 -8.36 1.77 12.01
CA PHE A 201 -9.60 1.95 11.31
C PHE A 201 -9.33 2.38 9.86
N TYR A 202 -10.10 1.86 8.91
CA TYR A 202 -10.06 2.22 7.50
C TYR A 202 -11.45 2.55 7.01
N CYS A 203 -11.60 3.67 6.32
CA CYS A 203 -12.82 4.10 5.68
C CYS A 203 -12.53 4.42 4.22
N TRP A 204 -13.40 3.99 3.32
CA TRP A 204 -13.34 4.36 1.92
C TRP A 204 -14.73 4.75 1.42
N MET A 205 -14.74 5.75 0.56
CA MET A 205 -15.97 6.19 -0.10
C MET A 205 -16.36 5.16 -1.16
N THR A 206 -17.67 5.03 -1.38
CA THR A 206 -18.24 4.25 -2.46
C THR A 206 -19.07 5.17 -3.36
N ASN A 207 -19.37 4.75 -4.58
CA ASN A 207 -20.31 5.46 -5.43
C ASN A 207 -21.74 4.94 -5.28
N SER A 208 -21.99 4.11 -4.27
CA SER A 208 -23.33 3.58 -3.98
C SER A 208 -24.21 4.67 -3.35
N MET A 209 -25.47 4.73 -3.80
CA MET A 209 -26.46 5.63 -3.21
C MET A 209 -26.98 5.13 -1.85
N VAL A 210 -26.86 3.83 -1.57
CA VAL A 210 -27.35 3.20 -0.34
C VAL A 210 -26.28 3.25 0.75
N HIS A 211 -25.04 2.88 0.41
CA HIS A 211 -23.91 2.86 1.31
C HIS A 211 -22.81 3.76 0.74
N ARG A 212 -22.79 5.03 1.13
CA ARG A 212 -21.86 6.03 0.59
C ARG A 212 -20.41 5.83 1.01
N GLN A 213 -20.18 5.06 2.06
CA GLN A 213 -18.88 4.66 2.57
C GLN A 213 -18.93 3.24 3.12
N ASP A 214 -17.81 2.60 3.15
CA ASP A 214 -17.57 1.36 3.89
C ASP A 214 -16.47 1.61 4.93
N ASP A 215 -16.60 0.99 6.07
CA ASP A 215 -15.75 1.15 7.24
C ASP A 215 -15.20 -0.20 7.69
N ALA A 216 -13.96 -0.22 8.17
CA ALA A 216 -13.33 -1.45 8.59
C ALA A 216 -12.38 -1.25 9.77
N TYR A 217 -12.31 -2.23 10.66
CA TYR A 217 -11.22 -2.34 11.64
C TYR A 217 -9.99 -2.94 10.98
N THR A 218 -8.84 -2.25 11.07
CA THR A 218 -7.55 -2.74 10.61
C THR A 218 -6.75 -3.37 11.75
N TYR A 219 -6.00 -4.40 11.42
CA TYR A 219 -5.15 -5.10 12.38
C TYR A 219 -3.93 -5.71 11.70
N GLY A 220 -2.90 -5.97 12.51
CA GLY A 220 -1.73 -6.69 12.04
C GLY A 220 -0.83 -7.10 13.20
N ILE A 221 -0.10 -8.18 12.99
CA ILE A 221 0.96 -8.65 13.87
C ILE A 221 2.14 -9.13 13.04
N GLY A 222 3.35 -8.89 13.50
CA GLY A 222 4.53 -9.28 12.76
C GLY A 222 5.78 -9.36 13.60
N VAL A 223 6.80 -9.91 12.98
CA VAL A 223 8.13 -10.06 13.55
C VAL A 223 9.18 -9.62 12.54
N THR A 224 10.20 -8.92 13.03
CA THR A 224 11.40 -8.59 12.25
C THR A 224 12.63 -9.18 12.91
N GLY A 225 13.32 -10.04 12.19
CA GLY A 225 14.66 -10.48 12.50
C GLY A 225 15.69 -9.64 11.75
N LYS A 226 16.70 -9.13 12.43
CA LYS A 226 17.83 -8.41 11.82
C LYS A 226 19.14 -9.08 12.18
N TYR A 227 19.98 -9.29 11.17
CA TYR A 227 21.35 -9.76 11.36
C TYR A 227 22.29 -8.93 10.46
N ARG A 228 23.13 -8.10 11.09
CA ARG A 228 24.00 -7.14 10.37
C ARG A 228 23.15 -6.28 9.42
N ASN A 229 23.41 -6.39 8.14
CA ASN A 229 22.75 -5.64 7.07
C ASN A 229 21.51 -6.34 6.51
N LEU A 230 21.28 -7.60 6.91
CA LEU A 230 20.13 -8.38 6.46
C LEU A 230 18.98 -8.21 7.43
N SER A 231 17.77 -8.00 6.91
CA SER A 231 16.54 -7.95 7.69
C SER A 231 15.47 -8.79 7.00
N ILE A 232 14.77 -9.58 7.79
CA ILE A 232 13.57 -10.29 7.35
C ILE A 232 12.41 -9.88 8.24
N GLN A 233 11.32 -9.46 7.63
CA GLN A 233 10.08 -9.15 8.30
C GLN A 233 8.99 -10.06 7.77
N THR A 234 8.25 -10.69 8.67
CA THR A 234 7.03 -11.43 8.32
C THR A 234 5.88 -10.86 9.12
N ASP A 235 4.76 -10.61 8.46
CA ASP A 235 3.56 -10.08 9.10
C ASP A 235 2.29 -10.72 8.53
N TYR A 236 1.30 -10.83 9.41
CA TYR A 236 -0.09 -11.11 9.07
C TYR A 236 -0.90 -9.86 9.34
N ALA A 237 -1.65 -9.39 8.34
CA ALA A 237 -2.44 -8.18 8.45
C ALA A 237 -3.75 -8.30 7.65
N GLY A 238 -4.69 -7.42 7.97
CA GLY A 238 -5.96 -7.35 7.29
C GLY A 238 -6.83 -6.24 7.82
N TYR A 239 -8.02 -6.19 7.30
CA TYR A 239 -9.12 -5.42 7.88
C TYR A 239 -10.44 -6.18 7.79
N THR A 240 -11.41 -5.75 8.57
CA THR A 240 -12.74 -6.36 8.61
C THR A 240 -13.78 -5.27 8.48
N GLY A 241 -14.41 -5.21 7.32
CA GLY A 241 -15.48 -4.28 7.03
C GLY A 241 -16.84 -4.75 7.55
N TYR A 242 -17.82 -3.88 7.45
CA TYR A 242 -19.17 -4.10 8.00
C TYR A 242 -20.19 -4.58 6.96
N GLU A 243 -19.94 -4.34 5.66
CA GLU A 243 -20.89 -4.60 4.60
C GLU A 243 -21.02 -6.09 4.22
N ASN A 244 -20.03 -6.93 4.62
CA ASN A 244 -19.97 -8.36 4.26
C ASN A 244 -19.98 -8.63 2.75
N ASN A 245 -19.48 -7.70 1.96
CA ASN A 245 -19.49 -7.73 0.50
C ASN A 245 -18.14 -8.14 -0.11
N GLY A 246 -17.26 -8.82 0.63
CA GLY A 246 -15.88 -9.10 0.23
C GLY A 246 -14.87 -8.08 0.78
N ASP A 247 -15.20 -7.47 1.91
CA ASP A 247 -14.55 -6.37 2.60
C ASP A 247 -13.65 -6.82 3.79
N ARG A 248 -13.23 -8.11 3.80
CA ARG A 248 -12.45 -8.70 4.90
C ARG A 248 -11.14 -9.32 4.43
N PRO A 249 -10.29 -8.57 3.70
CA PRO A 249 -9.06 -9.11 3.17
C PRO A 249 -8.06 -9.44 4.27
N ARG A 250 -7.30 -10.52 4.05
CA ARG A 250 -6.22 -10.97 4.92
C ARG A 250 -5.01 -11.32 4.08
N VAL A 251 -3.83 -10.98 4.58
CA VAL A 251 -2.58 -11.22 3.86
C VAL A 251 -1.49 -11.66 4.81
N LEU A 252 -0.68 -12.62 4.37
CA LEU A 252 0.61 -12.96 4.96
C LEU A 252 1.70 -12.36 4.07
N ARG A 253 2.59 -11.54 4.63
CA ARG A 253 3.67 -10.88 3.89
C ARG A 253 5.02 -11.25 4.48
N THR A 254 6.00 -11.45 3.60
CA THR A 254 7.42 -11.60 3.98
C THR A 254 8.23 -10.63 3.15
N ASN A 255 9.05 -9.81 3.80
CA ASN A 255 9.95 -8.86 3.18
C ASN A 255 11.39 -9.16 3.62
N LEU A 256 12.24 -9.48 2.65
CA LEU A 256 13.68 -9.63 2.82
C LEU A 256 14.35 -8.36 2.33
N SER A 257 15.20 -7.74 3.14
CA SER A 257 15.92 -6.54 2.76
C SER A 257 17.40 -6.60 3.15
N TYR A 258 18.23 -6.04 2.28
CA TYR A 258 19.68 -5.97 2.48
C TYR A 258 20.17 -4.54 2.34
N GLU A 259 20.74 -3.98 3.42
CA GLU A 259 21.21 -2.60 3.50
C GLU A 259 22.69 -2.50 3.10
N LEU A 260 22.97 -1.73 2.05
CA LEU A 260 24.29 -1.41 1.54
C LEU A 260 24.56 0.09 1.70
N LYS A 261 25.13 0.49 2.83
CA LYS A 261 25.39 1.91 3.16
C LYS A 261 24.08 2.71 3.15
N LYS A 262 23.83 3.49 2.09
CA LYS A 262 22.63 4.31 1.89
C LYS A 262 21.65 3.68 0.90
N ASN A 263 21.81 2.44 0.54
CA ASN A 263 20.96 1.73 -0.41
C ASN A 263 20.39 0.49 0.26
N ILE A 264 19.13 0.18 0.00
CA ILE A 264 18.48 -1.04 0.46
C ILE A 264 17.89 -1.73 -0.76
N LEU A 265 18.23 -2.99 -0.93
CA LEU A 265 17.57 -3.88 -1.87
C LEU A 265 16.53 -4.69 -1.10
N SER A 266 15.34 -4.85 -1.66
CA SER A 266 14.27 -5.61 -1.02
C SER A 266 13.60 -6.57 -1.99
N PHE A 267 13.21 -7.72 -1.45
CA PHE A 267 12.32 -8.66 -2.08
C PHE A 267 11.13 -8.88 -1.15
N LYS A 268 9.92 -8.70 -1.67
CA LYS A 268 8.69 -8.92 -0.89
C LYS A 268 7.82 -9.96 -1.58
N TYR A 269 7.34 -10.90 -0.80
CA TYR A 269 6.27 -11.83 -1.16
C TYR A 269 5.05 -11.56 -0.28
N SER A 270 3.87 -11.60 -0.88
CA SER A 270 2.60 -11.49 -0.16
C SER A 270 1.64 -12.54 -0.67
N HIS A 271 0.98 -13.25 0.25
CA HIS A 271 -0.03 -14.25 -0.03
C HIS A 271 -1.39 -13.77 0.50
N GLY A 272 -2.32 -13.52 -0.40
CA GLY A 272 -3.69 -13.16 -0.06
C GLY A 272 -4.49 -14.38 0.36
N MET A 273 -5.04 -14.33 1.58
CA MET A 273 -5.72 -15.47 2.20
C MET A 273 -7.24 -15.36 2.13
N ARG A 274 -7.78 -14.15 1.95
CA ARG A 274 -9.21 -13.88 1.92
C ARG A 274 -9.50 -12.56 1.22
N ASP A 275 -10.54 -12.49 0.42
CA ASP A 275 -11.12 -11.32 -0.26
C ASP A 275 -10.15 -10.47 -1.12
N ASN A 276 -8.87 -10.74 -1.06
CA ASN A 276 -7.81 -10.25 -1.94
C ASN A 276 -6.79 -11.39 -2.11
N LEU A 277 -7.08 -12.29 -3.02
CA LEU A 277 -6.42 -13.61 -3.13
C LEU A 277 -5.15 -13.59 -4.00
N TYR A 278 -4.48 -12.45 -4.12
CA TYR A 278 -3.28 -12.34 -4.94
C TYR A 278 -2.04 -12.89 -4.24
N ASP A 279 -1.29 -13.68 -4.97
CA ASP A 279 0.12 -13.89 -4.72
C ASP A 279 0.91 -12.77 -5.39
N SER A 280 1.65 -12.01 -4.61
CA SER A 280 2.34 -10.81 -5.08
C SER A 280 3.84 -10.90 -4.81
N TYR A 281 4.62 -10.62 -5.84
CA TYR A 281 6.08 -10.61 -5.81
C TYR A 281 6.58 -9.21 -6.14
N SER A 282 7.53 -8.70 -5.36
CA SER A 282 8.08 -7.36 -5.58
C SER A 282 9.58 -7.34 -5.43
N LEU A 283 10.25 -6.61 -6.32
CA LEU A 283 11.66 -6.27 -6.21
C LEU A 283 11.79 -4.75 -6.05
N GLY A 284 12.43 -4.32 -4.98
CA GLY A 284 12.51 -2.92 -4.61
C GLY A 284 13.94 -2.44 -4.39
N TYR A 285 14.13 -1.15 -4.67
CA TYR A 285 15.33 -0.40 -4.36
C TYR A 285 14.94 0.85 -3.58
N ILE A 286 15.61 1.07 -2.44
CA ILE A 286 15.40 2.24 -1.59
C ILE A 286 16.73 2.99 -1.48
N ARG A 287 16.71 4.27 -1.81
CA ARG A 287 17.80 5.20 -1.57
C ARG A 287 17.54 6.00 -0.31
N CYS A 288 18.47 5.91 0.65
CA CYS A 288 18.47 6.70 1.88
C CYS A 288 19.46 7.89 1.76
N PHE A 289 19.08 9.04 2.33
CA PHE A 289 19.86 10.27 2.29
C PHE A 289 20.22 10.75 3.69
#